data_07dbf3cbe253da774000d3086aeb5b2a
#
_entry.id   07dbf3cbe253da774000d3086aeb5b2a
#
_cell.length_a   1.000
_cell.length_b   1.000
_cell.length_c   1.000
_cell.angle_alpha   90.00
_cell.angle_beta   90.00
_cell.angle_gamma   90.00
#
_symmetry.space_group_name_H-M   'P 1'
#
loop_
_entity.id
_entity.type
_entity.pdbx_description
1 polymer ?
#
loop_
_entity_poly.entity_id
_entity_poly.type
_entity_poly.pdbx_seq_one_letter_code
_entity_poly.pdbx_strand_id
1 'polypeptide(L)'
;MNRIPQYLFANQKNYKGYVDPRFKDLAKQFSQMQDARTGYGGAALVVFFQGEKVVDIFTGKKSISENWQSDTLSVCYSTGKGVLATLAHILVSEGFLNYDTPVAQYWPEFAQNGKDKITLRHMLC
;
A
#
# COMPACT_ATOMS: atom_id res chain seq x y z
N MET A 1 -25.35 -1.33 -0.99
CA MET A 1 -24.67 -1.66 0.27
C MET A 1 -24.36 -3.16 0.23
N ASN A 2 -23.19 -3.53 -0.25
CA ASN A 2 -22.79 -4.94 -0.31
C ASN A 2 -22.46 -5.39 1.09
N ARG A 3 -23.22 -6.36 1.60
CA ARG A 3 -22.93 -7.04 2.87
C ARG A 3 -21.57 -7.72 2.73
N ILE A 4 -20.61 -7.31 3.54
CA ILE A 4 -19.40 -8.10 3.78
C ILE A 4 -19.89 -9.44 4.30
N PRO A 5 -19.60 -10.57 3.63
CA PRO A 5 -19.98 -11.87 4.17
C PRO A 5 -19.34 -12.00 5.56
N GLN A 6 -20.13 -12.43 6.55
CA GLN A 6 -19.60 -12.81 7.87
C GLN A 6 -18.81 -14.10 7.72
N TYR A 7 -17.59 -14.01 7.23
CA TYR A 7 -16.70 -15.16 7.15
C TYR A 7 -15.90 -15.28 8.44
N LEU A 8 -15.97 -16.48 8.97
CA LEU A 8 -15.33 -17.00 10.15
C LEU A 8 -13.93 -16.42 10.37
N PHE A 9 -13.75 -15.71 11.47
CA PHE A 9 -12.44 -15.35 11.99
C PHE A 9 -11.67 -16.64 12.27
N ALA A 10 -10.86 -17.07 11.32
CA ALA A 10 -9.93 -18.17 11.55
C ALA A 10 -8.80 -17.64 12.45
N ASN A 11 -8.88 -17.94 13.75
CA ASN A 11 -7.72 -17.87 14.63
C ASN A 11 -6.71 -18.92 14.19
N GLN A 12 -5.94 -18.62 13.18
CA GLN A 12 -4.76 -19.41 12.84
C GLN A 12 -3.60 -18.92 13.71
N LYS A 13 -2.64 -19.79 13.99
CA LYS A 13 -1.61 -19.64 15.03
C LYS A 13 -0.88 -18.29 15.05
N ASN A 14 -0.84 -17.56 13.93
CA ASN A 14 0.05 -16.41 13.74
C ASN A 14 -0.57 -15.17 13.09
N TYR A 15 -1.86 -15.14 12.77
CA TYR A 15 -2.56 -13.95 12.31
C TYR A 15 -4.04 -13.95 12.70
N LYS A 16 -4.66 -12.77 12.68
CA LYS A 16 -6.09 -12.54 12.86
C LYS A 16 -6.68 -11.91 11.61
N GLY A 17 -7.97 -12.06 11.38
CA GLY A 17 -8.69 -11.42 10.28
C GLY A 17 -9.32 -12.41 9.32
N TYR A 18 -9.58 -11.96 8.09
CA TYR A 18 -10.33 -12.69 7.07
C TYR A 18 -9.42 -13.14 5.92
N VAL A 19 -9.65 -14.37 5.45
CA VAL A 19 -9.01 -14.92 4.24
C VAL A 19 -10.03 -15.71 3.44
N ASP A 20 -10.25 -15.32 2.18
CA ASP A 20 -10.98 -16.13 1.22
C ASP A 20 -10.24 -17.47 1.01
N PRO A 21 -10.94 -18.60 0.99
CA PRO A 21 -10.33 -19.94 0.82
C PRO A 21 -9.39 -20.08 -0.37
N ARG A 22 -9.62 -19.34 -1.46
CA ARG A 22 -8.78 -19.33 -2.65
C ARG A 22 -7.38 -18.72 -2.40
N PHE A 23 -7.23 -17.92 -1.35
CA PHE A 23 -6.02 -17.16 -1.03
C PHE A 23 -5.31 -17.68 0.24
N LYS A 24 -5.62 -18.91 0.70
CA LYS A 24 -5.02 -19.51 1.90
C LYS A 24 -3.50 -19.58 1.84
N ASP A 25 -2.93 -19.87 0.68
CA ASP A 25 -1.48 -19.99 0.53
C ASP A 25 -0.78 -18.63 0.69
N LEU A 26 -1.41 -17.54 0.23
CA LEU A 26 -0.92 -16.18 0.47
C LEU A 26 -0.88 -15.85 1.97
N ALA A 27 -1.95 -16.16 2.70
CA ALA A 27 -2.01 -15.95 4.13
C ALA A 27 -0.98 -16.80 4.89
N LYS A 28 -0.75 -18.04 4.46
CA LYS A 28 0.29 -18.90 4.99
C LYS A 28 1.70 -18.31 4.80
N GLN A 29 2.00 -17.82 3.61
CA GLN A 29 3.29 -17.16 3.33
C GLN A 29 3.45 -15.89 4.17
N PHE A 30 2.41 -15.04 4.28
CA PHE A 30 2.43 -13.87 5.14
C PHE A 30 2.77 -14.23 6.58
N SER A 31 2.13 -15.27 7.14
CA SER A 31 2.39 -15.78 8.49
C SER A 31 3.85 -16.22 8.65
N GLN A 32 4.38 -17.03 7.73
CA GLN A 32 5.75 -17.52 7.77
C GLN A 32 6.78 -16.39 7.71
N MET A 33 6.53 -15.36 6.90
CA MET A 33 7.40 -14.18 6.84
C MET A 33 7.43 -13.39 8.16
N GLN A 34 6.33 -13.38 8.90
CA GLN A 34 6.28 -12.70 10.20
C GLN A 34 6.93 -13.52 11.32
N ASP A 35 6.81 -14.86 11.29
CA ASP A 35 7.45 -15.75 12.26
C ASP A 35 8.98 -15.69 12.21
N ALA A 36 9.55 -15.43 11.03
CA ALA A 36 10.98 -15.27 10.84
C ALA A 36 11.54 -13.96 11.44
N ARG A 37 10.67 -13.03 11.89
CA ARG A 37 11.09 -11.76 12.48
C ARG A 37 11.31 -11.89 13.97
N THR A 38 12.49 -11.48 14.41
CA THR A 38 12.84 -11.36 15.84
C THR A 38 12.62 -9.91 16.30
N GLY A 39 11.88 -9.72 17.40
CA GLY A 39 11.68 -8.41 18.01
C GLY A 39 10.26 -7.86 17.93
N TYR A 40 10.13 -6.54 18.16
CA TYR A 40 8.84 -5.85 18.08
C TYR A 40 8.49 -5.52 16.65
N GLY A 41 7.21 -5.61 16.35
CA GLY A 41 6.66 -5.20 15.08
C GLY A 41 5.41 -5.99 14.78
N GLY A 42 4.59 -5.41 13.95
CA GLY A 42 3.39 -6.03 13.43
C GLY A 42 3.31 -5.80 11.93
N ALA A 43 2.35 -6.45 11.32
CA ALA A 43 2.07 -6.29 9.91
C ALA A 43 0.58 -6.49 9.64
N ALA A 44 0.11 -5.89 8.55
CA ALA A 44 -1.21 -6.13 7.99
C ALA A 44 -1.07 -6.41 6.50
N LEU A 45 -1.98 -7.22 5.97
CA LEU A 45 -2.09 -7.51 4.55
C LEU A 45 -3.55 -7.41 4.14
N VAL A 46 -3.84 -6.51 3.21
CA VAL A 46 -5.17 -6.38 2.59
C VAL A 46 -5.02 -6.62 1.09
N VAL A 47 -5.87 -7.49 0.55
CA VAL A 47 -5.90 -7.79 -0.87
C VAL A 47 -7.31 -7.64 -1.41
N PHE A 48 -7.41 -6.91 -2.52
CA PHE A 48 -8.63 -6.83 -3.33
C PHE A 48 -8.40 -7.61 -4.64
N PHE A 49 -9.36 -8.41 -5.00
CA PHE A 49 -9.40 -9.14 -6.27
C PHE A 49 -10.73 -8.91 -6.97
N GLN A 50 -10.70 -8.37 -8.17
CA GLN A 50 -11.90 -8.00 -8.94
C GLN A 50 -12.89 -7.11 -8.17
N GLY A 51 -12.37 -6.16 -7.38
CA GLY A 51 -13.17 -5.25 -6.57
C GLY A 51 -13.66 -5.80 -5.23
N GLU A 52 -13.44 -7.09 -4.94
CA GLU A 52 -13.79 -7.72 -3.67
C GLU A 52 -12.58 -7.84 -2.74
N LYS A 53 -12.78 -7.54 -1.46
CA LYS A 53 -11.74 -7.74 -0.44
C LYS A 53 -11.66 -9.23 -0.10
N VAL A 54 -10.57 -9.88 -0.52
CA VAL A 54 -10.37 -11.34 -0.39
C VAL A 54 -9.41 -11.71 0.74
N VAL A 55 -8.54 -10.78 1.17
CA VAL A 55 -7.68 -10.95 2.34
C VAL A 55 -7.71 -9.66 3.16
N ASP A 56 -7.81 -9.81 4.49
CA ASP A 56 -7.72 -8.71 5.45
C ASP A 56 -7.21 -9.30 6.76
N ILE A 57 -5.90 -9.40 6.90
CA ILE A 57 -5.23 -10.06 8.02
C ILE A 57 -4.16 -9.19 8.63
N PHE A 58 -3.93 -9.40 9.92
CA PHE A 58 -2.92 -8.68 10.68
C PHE A 58 -2.31 -9.57 11.76
N THR A 59 -1.10 -9.21 12.21
CA THR A 59 -0.37 -9.94 13.23
C THR A 59 0.64 -9.07 13.94
N GLY A 60 1.18 -9.58 15.06
CA GLY A 60 2.28 -8.96 15.79
C GLY A 60 1.85 -7.90 16.79
N LYS A 61 2.76 -6.99 17.09
CA LYS A 61 2.60 -5.96 18.11
C LYS A 61 2.80 -4.56 17.54
N LYS A 62 1.97 -3.59 17.96
CA LYS A 62 2.18 -2.18 17.67
C LYS A 62 3.12 -1.50 18.68
N SER A 63 3.24 -2.08 19.91
CA SER A 63 4.14 -1.63 20.95
C SER A 63 4.56 -2.81 21.87
N ILE A 64 5.38 -2.53 22.89
CA ILE A 64 5.81 -3.54 23.86
C ILE A 64 4.62 -4.21 24.53
N SER A 65 3.57 -3.46 24.87
CA SER A 65 2.41 -3.91 25.66
C SER A 65 1.16 -4.16 24.83
N GLU A 66 1.09 -3.72 23.56
CA GLU A 66 -0.13 -3.75 22.78
C GLU A 66 0.03 -4.57 21.51
N ASN A 67 -0.94 -5.42 21.23
CA ASN A 67 -1.02 -6.17 20.00
C ASN A 67 -1.49 -5.29 18.83
N TRP A 68 -1.05 -5.64 17.63
CA TRP A 68 -1.57 -5.07 16.40
C TRP A 68 -3.05 -5.39 16.25
N GLN A 69 -3.85 -4.42 15.81
CA GLN A 69 -5.28 -4.54 15.57
C GLN A 69 -5.58 -4.21 14.09
N SER A 70 -6.82 -4.46 13.65
CA SER A 70 -7.26 -4.18 12.28
C SER A 70 -7.20 -2.70 11.90
N ASP A 71 -7.24 -1.81 12.87
CA ASP A 71 -7.24 -0.35 12.74
C ASP A 71 -5.90 0.28 13.15
N THR A 72 -4.87 -0.52 13.38
CA THR A 72 -3.55 -0.01 13.76
C THR A 72 -2.93 0.78 12.62
N LEU A 73 -2.62 2.04 12.89
CA LEU A 73 -1.89 2.90 11.96
C LEU A 73 -0.40 2.66 12.03
N SER A 74 0.26 2.71 10.88
CA SER A 74 1.70 2.57 10.76
C SER A 74 2.26 3.58 9.78
N VAL A 75 3.48 4.03 10.03
CA VAL A 75 4.20 4.90 9.10
C VAL A 75 4.66 4.08 7.90
N CYS A 76 4.17 4.45 6.72
CA CYS A 76 4.43 3.71 5.47
C CYS A 76 5.62 4.25 4.68
N TYR A 77 6.34 5.25 5.21
CA TYR A 77 7.53 5.86 4.57
C TYR A 77 7.36 6.09 3.06
N SER A 78 8.26 5.54 2.24
CA SER A 78 8.27 5.73 0.79
C SER A 78 7.08 5.17 0.02
N THR A 79 6.19 4.41 0.65
CA THR A 79 4.91 4.02 0.04
C THR A 79 4.08 5.23 -0.37
N GLY A 80 4.24 6.37 0.31
CA GLY A 80 3.65 7.65 -0.07
C GLY A 80 4.03 8.13 -1.48
N LYS A 81 5.17 7.70 -2.03
CA LYS A 81 5.54 8.01 -3.43
C LYS A 81 4.55 7.40 -4.42
N GLY A 82 4.05 6.20 -4.15
CA GLY A 82 3.01 5.58 -4.99
C GLY A 82 1.70 6.38 -4.96
N VAL A 83 1.31 6.93 -3.81
CA VAL A 83 0.15 7.82 -3.71
C VAL A 83 0.37 9.09 -4.52
N LEU A 84 1.55 9.71 -4.42
CA LEU A 84 1.90 10.90 -5.20
C LEU A 84 1.90 10.61 -6.70
N ALA A 85 2.46 9.48 -7.13
CA ALA A 85 2.42 9.06 -8.53
C ALA A 85 0.97 8.88 -9.02
N THR A 86 0.10 8.28 -8.22
CA THR A 86 -1.33 8.14 -8.54
C THR A 86 -2.00 9.50 -8.73
N LEU A 87 -1.73 10.48 -7.87
CA LEU A 87 -2.25 11.84 -8.03
C LEU A 87 -1.75 12.48 -9.35
N ALA A 88 -0.47 12.31 -9.69
CA ALA A 88 0.06 12.79 -10.97
C ALA A 88 -0.66 12.13 -12.17
N HIS A 89 -0.94 10.82 -12.11
CA HIS A 89 -1.69 10.12 -13.15
C HIS A 89 -3.13 10.65 -13.31
N ILE A 90 -3.81 10.97 -12.20
CA ILE A 90 -5.14 11.59 -12.22
C ILE A 90 -5.07 12.93 -12.94
N LEU A 91 -4.12 13.80 -12.58
CA LEU A 91 -3.96 15.10 -13.23
C LEU A 91 -3.64 14.99 -14.72
N VAL A 92 -2.91 13.96 -15.14
CA VAL A 92 -2.70 13.66 -16.56
C VAL A 92 -4.00 13.22 -17.23
N SER A 93 -4.79 12.35 -16.60
CA SER A 93 -6.05 11.86 -17.17
C SER A 93 -7.10 12.98 -17.32
N GLU A 94 -7.03 13.99 -16.47
CA GLU A 94 -7.89 15.18 -16.53
C GLU A 94 -7.33 16.30 -17.42
N GLY A 95 -6.16 16.10 -18.04
CA GLY A 95 -5.56 17.04 -18.99
C GLY A 95 -4.81 18.22 -18.37
N PHE A 96 -4.63 18.25 -17.04
CA PHE A 96 -3.85 19.29 -16.35
C PHE A 96 -2.34 19.11 -16.51
N LEU A 97 -1.88 17.88 -16.67
CA LEU A 97 -0.48 17.52 -16.87
C LEU A 97 -0.31 16.63 -18.11
N ASN A 98 0.93 16.57 -18.61
CA ASN A 98 1.31 15.63 -19.67
C ASN A 98 2.65 14.99 -19.30
N TYR A 99 2.79 13.68 -19.51
CA TYR A 99 3.99 12.92 -19.14
C TYR A 99 5.26 13.42 -19.81
N ASP A 100 5.16 13.88 -21.06
CA ASP A 100 6.30 14.22 -21.89
C ASP A 100 6.58 15.72 -21.92
N THR A 101 5.79 16.52 -21.23
CA THR A 101 6.02 17.94 -21.04
C THR A 101 7.09 18.17 -19.98
N PRO A 102 8.10 19.02 -20.23
CA PRO A 102 9.08 19.43 -19.22
C PRO A 102 8.40 20.02 -17.98
N VAL A 103 8.85 19.59 -16.81
CA VAL A 103 8.35 20.09 -15.52
C VAL A 103 8.50 21.61 -15.42
N ALA A 104 9.55 22.17 -16.03
CA ALA A 104 9.80 23.61 -16.08
C ALA A 104 8.68 24.42 -16.76
N GLN A 105 7.81 23.81 -17.57
CA GLN A 105 6.65 24.50 -18.14
C GLN A 105 5.56 24.75 -17.09
N TYR A 106 5.46 23.90 -16.09
CA TYR A 106 4.52 24.04 -14.97
C TYR A 106 5.15 24.78 -13.78
N TRP A 107 6.46 24.61 -13.62
CA TRP A 107 7.26 25.19 -12.54
C TRP A 107 8.59 25.74 -13.08
N PRO A 108 8.62 27.01 -13.53
CA PRO A 108 9.77 27.60 -14.22
C PRO A 108 11.08 27.54 -13.43
N GLU A 109 11.06 27.70 -12.11
CA GLU A 109 12.23 27.65 -11.26
C GLU A 109 12.92 26.28 -11.23
N PHE A 110 12.22 25.24 -11.63
CA PHE A 110 12.78 23.88 -11.75
C PHE A 110 13.83 23.78 -12.84
N ALA A 111 13.82 24.67 -13.84
CA ALA A 111 14.76 24.65 -14.97
C ALA A 111 16.22 24.84 -14.60
N GLN A 112 16.51 25.32 -13.40
CA GLN A 112 17.88 25.63 -12.95
C GLN A 112 18.79 24.39 -13.02
N ASN A 113 20.09 24.64 -13.24
CA ASN A 113 21.13 23.61 -13.25
C ASN A 113 20.89 22.50 -14.30
N GLY A 114 20.41 22.88 -15.50
CA GLY A 114 20.26 21.97 -16.63
C GLY A 114 19.07 21.03 -16.54
N LYS A 115 18.06 21.35 -15.70
CA LYS A 115 16.84 20.54 -15.52
C LYS A 115 15.69 20.95 -16.44
N ASP A 116 15.93 21.87 -17.37
CA ASP A 116 14.92 22.42 -18.29
C ASP A 116 14.20 21.38 -19.15
N LYS A 117 14.86 20.24 -19.41
CA LYS A 117 14.31 19.12 -20.23
C LYS A 117 13.76 17.95 -19.43
N ILE A 118 13.80 17.99 -18.11
CA ILE A 118 13.26 16.92 -17.28
C ILE A 118 11.74 16.94 -17.35
N THR A 119 11.16 15.84 -17.81
CA THR A 119 9.70 15.67 -17.95
C THR A 119 9.08 15.02 -16.71
N LEU A 120 7.75 15.06 -16.61
CA LEU A 120 7.01 14.33 -15.56
C LEU A 120 7.31 12.82 -15.61
N ARG A 121 7.45 12.24 -16.81
CA ARG A 121 7.83 10.84 -16.99
C ARG A 121 9.16 10.50 -16.32
N HIS A 122 10.18 11.34 -16.50
CA HIS A 122 11.49 11.15 -15.86
C HIS A 122 11.42 11.19 -14.33
N MET A 123 10.45 11.92 -13.76
CA MET A 123 10.27 11.99 -12.30
C MET A 123 9.52 10.79 -11.71
N LEU A 124 8.76 10.06 -12.54
CA LEU A 124 7.93 8.93 -12.11
C LEU A 124 8.59 7.55 -12.34
N CYS A 125 9.74 7.51 -13.04
CA CYS A 125 10.48 6.28 -13.35
C CYS A 125 11.68 6.01 -12.46
#